data_ba666a55745ffec999e5ca642fbfe991
#
_entry.id   ba666a55745ffec999e5ca642fbfe991
#
_cell.length_a   1.000
_cell.length_b   1.000
_cell.length_c   1.000
_cell.angle_alpha   90.00
_cell.angle_beta   90.00
_cell.angle_gamma   90.00
#
_symmetry.space_group_name_H-M   'P 1'
#
loop_
_entity.id
_entity.type
_entity.pdbx_description
1 polymer ?
#
loop_
_entity_poly.entity_id
_entity_poly.type
_entity_poly.pdbx_seq_one_letter_code
_entity_poly.pdbx_strand_id
1 'polypeptide(L)'
;VDPAKIQAEVFRLPSTCFAEEDGSLVSSSRVLQWHWKGAEPPGEAKSDTAIMAGIFLKLREFYRKEGGAFPDPILNLTWNHKIPSAPAPEEIAREFSGRALADLMDPKDKKKVVRKAGEQLDGFGQLADDGKTACGCWIFSGAWSEKGNLMARRDNSDPSGLGNTLNWAYAWPANRRVLYNRASCDPSGKPWDPKRMVLKWT
;
A
#
# COMPACT_ATOMS: atom_id res chain seq x y z
N VAL A 1 -37.18 -4.08 -9.72
CA VAL A 1 -36.86 -5.41 -9.14
C VAL A 1 -37.65 -5.53 -7.84
N ASP A 2 -38.41 -6.62 -7.66
CA ASP A 2 -39.15 -6.90 -6.44
C ASP A 2 -38.20 -7.58 -5.43
N PRO A 3 -37.87 -6.93 -4.29
CA PRO A 3 -36.95 -7.48 -3.30
C PRO A 3 -37.42 -8.83 -2.72
N ALA A 4 -38.75 -9.08 -2.67
CA ALA A 4 -39.29 -10.33 -2.15
C ALA A 4 -38.98 -11.55 -3.04
N LYS A 5 -38.59 -11.33 -4.28
CA LYS A 5 -38.21 -12.38 -5.24
C LYS A 5 -36.69 -12.64 -5.29
N ILE A 6 -35.89 -11.93 -4.51
CA ILE A 6 -34.44 -12.15 -4.43
C ILE A 6 -34.22 -13.40 -3.57
N GLN A 7 -33.63 -14.44 -4.16
CA GLN A 7 -33.27 -15.68 -3.47
C GLN A 7 -31.85 -15.68 -2.88
N ALA A 8 -31.05 -14.67 -3.21
CA ALA A 8 -29.69 -14.53 -2.67
C ALA A 8 -29.75 -14.11 -1.20
N GLU A 9 -29.00 -14.80 -0.36
CA GLU A 9 -28.76 -14.38 1.02
C GLU A 9 -27.83 -13.19 1.05
N VAL A 10 -28.18 -12.15 1.80
CA VAL A 10 -27.42 -10.91 1.89
C VAL A 10 -26.97 -10.68 3.33
N PHE A 11 -25.65 -10.67 3.54
CA PHE A 11 -25.02 -10.34 4.83
C PHE A 11 -24.66 -8.87 4.86
N ARG A 12 -25.13 -8.14 5.86
CA ARG A 12 -24.76 -6.75 6.13
C ARG A 12 -23.82 -6.70 7.31
N LEU A 13 -22.57 -6.31 7.08
CA LEU A 13 -21.56 -6.15 8.11
C LEU A 13 -21.37 -4.65 8.38
N PRO A 14 -21.70 -4.14 9.57
CA PRO A 14 -21.51 -2.73 9.87
C PRO A 14 -20.01 -2.40 9.93
N SER A 15 -19.58 -1.49 9.08
CA SER A 15 -18.19 -1.01 9.06
C SER A 15 -18.07 0.43 9.55
N THR A 16 -16.88 0.78 9.99
CA THR A 16 -16.51 2.15 10.38
C THR A 16 -16.47 3.06 9.15
N CYS A 17 -16.62 4.35 9.36
CA CYS A 17 -16.23 5.37 8.40
C CYS A 17 -14.79 5.83 8.66
N PHE A 18 -14.23 6.60 7.73
CA PHE A 18 -12.84 7.09 7.83
C PHE A 18 -12.55 7.95 9.09
N ALA A 19 -13.57 8.50 9.72
CA ALA A 19 -13.41 9.27 10.95
C ALA A 19 -13.37 8.38 12.21
N GLU A 20 -13.75 7.11 12.10
CA GLU A 20 -13.88 6.15 13.19
C GLU A 20 -12.74 5.13 13.24
N GLU A 21 -11.78 5.25 12.32
CA GLU A 21 -10.59 4.40 12.28
C GLU A 21 -9.35 5.18 11.83
N ASP A 22 -8.17 4.66 12.17
CA ASP A 22 -6.92 5.11 11.54
C ASP A 22 -6.79 4.47 10.17
N GLY A 23 -6.14 5.18 9.23
CA GLY A 23 -5.94 4.62 7.92
C GLY A 23 -5.28 5.56 6.93
N SER A 24 -5.26 5.13 5.69
CA SER A 24 -4.76 5.94 4.59
C SER A 24 -5.70 5.90 3.40
N LEU A 25 -5.68 6.95 2.64
CA LEU A 25 -6.38 7.03 1.36
C LEU A 25 -5.46 7.62 0.29
N VAL A 26 -5.74 7.26 -0.94
CA VAL A 26 -5.06 7.81 -2.12
C VAL A 26 -6.02 8.75 -2.83
N SER A 27 -5.65 10.02 -2.95
CA SER A 27 -6.44 10.99 -3.72
C SER A 27 -6.27 10.79 -5.23
N SER A 28 -7.13 11.43 -6.02
CA SER A 28 -7.04 11.40 -7.49
C SER A 28 -5.71 11.95 -8.02
N SER A 29 -5.05 12.84 -7.27
CA SER A 29 -3.71 13.34 -7.56
C SER A 29 -2.59 12.37 -7.14
N ARG A 30 -2.94 11.17 -6.65
CA ARG A 30 -2.01 10.11 -6.18
C ARG A 30 -1.23 10.45 -4.91
N VAL A 31 -1.62 11.48 -4.21
CA VAL A 31 -1.11 11.77 -2.88
C VAL A 31 -1.69 10.76 -1.90
N LEU A 32 -0.83 10.08 -1.15
CA LEU A 32 -1.22 9.23 -0.04
C LEU A 32 -1.34 10.09 1.22
N GLN A 33 -2.49 10.00 1.86
CA GLN A 33 -2.81 10.79 3.04
C GLN A 33 -3.19 9.86 4.19
N TRP A 34 -2.58 10.09 5.34
CA TRP A 34 -2.93 9.42 6.58
C TRP A 34 -3.99 10.21 7.33
N HIS A 35 -4.95 9.52 7.89
CA HIS A 35 -5.92 10.07 8.82
C HIS A 35 -5.89 9.28 10.14
N TRP A 36 -6.24 9.95 11.20
CA TRP A 36 -6.36 9.38 12.52
C TRP A 36 -7.84 9.30 12.92
N LYS A 37 -8.16 8.28 13.68
CA LYS A 37 -9.46 8.12 14.30
C LYS A 37 -9.82 9.37 15.12
N GLY A 38 -10.98 9.93 14.83
CA GLY A 38 -11.52 11.10 15.49
C GLY A 38 -12.74 10.80 16.38
N ALA A 39 -13.37 9.64 16.18
CA ALA A 39 -14.56 9.23 16.93
C ALA A 39 -14.57 7.72 17.16
N GLU A 40 -15.29 7.29 18.21
CA GLU A 40 -15.53 5.86 18.42
C GLU A 40 -16.61 5.35 17.45
N PRO A 41 -16.44 4.15 16.89
CA PRO A 41 -17.46 3.56 16.02
C PRO A 41 -18.75 3.30 16.78
N PRO A 42 -19.93 3.50 16.16
CA PRO A 42 -21.20 3.28 16.81
C PRO A 42 -21.55 1.78 16.88
N GLY A 43 -22.13 1.37 17.98
CA GLY A 43 -22.70 0.02 18.15
C GLY A 43 -21.65 -1.08 17.93
N GLU A 44 -21.93 -1.98 16.99
CA GLU A 44 -21.07 -3.13 16.65
C GLU A 44 -20.20 -2.91 15.42
N ALA A 45 -20.09 -1.68 14.91
CA ALA A 45 -19.29 -1.37 13.74
C ALA A 45 -17.80 -1.70 14.00
N LYS A 46 -17.17 -2.31 13.00
CA LYS A 46 -15.75 -2.70 13.03
C LYS A 46 -15.04 -2.14 11.81
N SER A 47 -13.75 -1.92 11.92
CA SER A 47 -12.95 -1.53 10.77
C SER A 47 -13.01 -2.59 9.67
N ASP A 48 -12.92 -2.18 8.42
CA ASP A 48 -12.86 -3.09 7.27
C ASP A 48 -11.76 -4.13 7.46
N THR A 49 -10.61 -3.70 7.99
CA THR A 49 -9.49 -4.60 8.31
C THR A 49 -9.87 -5.67 9.33
N ALA A 50 -10.61 -5.30 10.39
CA ALA A 50 -11.05 -6.26 11.40
C ALA A 50 -12.12 -7.23 10.84
N ILE A 51 -13.03 -6.75 9.99
CA ILE A 51 -14.01 -7.58 9.31
C ILE A 51 -13.32 -8.61 8.42
N MET A 52 -12.39 -8.16 7.55
CA MET A 52 -11.65 -9.05 6.65
C MET A 52 -10.76 -10.04 7.41
N ALA A 53 -10.09 -9.60 8.48
CA ALA A 53 -9.31 -10.46 9.35
C ALA A 53 -10.18 -11.56 10.00
N GLY A 54 -11.36 -11.18 10.49
CA GLY A 54 -12.31 -12.13 11.08
C GLY A 54 -12.77 -13.20 10.08
N ILE A 55 -13.12 -12.80 8.86
CA ILE A 55 -13.49 -13.72 7.77
C ILE A 55 -12.32 -14.66 7.45
N PHE A 56 -11.11 -14.12 7.27
CA PHE A 56 -9.91 -14.90 6.96
C PHE A 56 -9.58 -15.92 8.05
N LEU A 57 -9.58 -15.51 9.32
CA LEU A 57 -9.27 -16.40 10.44
C LEU A 57 -10.30 -17.52 10.56
N LYS A 58 -11.59 -17.22 10.31
CA LYS A 58 -12.66 -18.21 10.33
C LYS A 58 -12.53 -19.18 9.17
N LEU A 59 -12.22 -18.68 7.98
CA LEU A 59 -11.94 -19.51 6.81
C LEU A 59 -10.75 -20.46 7.08
N ARG A 60 -9.67 -19.94 7.66
CA ARG A 60 -8.48 -20.74 8.04
C ARG A 60 -8.82 -21.83 9.05
N GLU A 61 -9.73 -21.54 10.02
CA GLU A 61 -10.22 -22.53 10.98
C GLU A 61 -10.97 -23.67 10.26
N PHE A 62 -11.86 -23.33 9.34
CA PHE A 62 -12.59 -24.33 8.54
C PHE A 62 -11.64 -25.20 7.71
N TYR A 63 -10.68 -24.61 7.02
CA TYR A 63 -9.69 -25.39 6.26
C TYR A 63 -8.85 -26.34 7.13
N ARG A 64 -8.50 -25.93 8.36
CA ARG A 64 -7.81 -26.82 9.31
C ARG A 64 -8.66 -27.98 9.75
N LYS A 65 -9.95 -27.75 9.96
CA LYS A 65 -10.87 -28.74 10.51
C LYS A 65 -11.41 -29.70 9.44
N GLU A 66 -11.77 -29.18 8.29
CA GLU A 66 -12.52 -29.90 7.27
C GLU A 66 -11.68 -30.22 6.03
N GLY A 67 -10.51 -29.62 5.90
CA GLY A 67 -9.71 -29.71 4.68
C GLY A 67 -10.31 -28.92 3.55
N GLY A 68 -10.09 -29.34 2.32
CA GLY A 68 -10.64 -28.71 1.11
C GLY A 68 -9.68 -28.81 -0.06
N ALA A 69 -10.12 -28.34 -1.22
CA ALA A 69 -9.24 -28.20 -2.37
C ALA A 69 -8.30 -27.00 -2.15
N PHE A 70 -7.00 -27.19 -2.33
CA PHE A 70 -5.99 -26.14 -2.21
C PHE A 70 -5.89 -25.46 -0.83
N PRO A 71 -5.68 -26.20 0.28
CA PRO A 71 -5.61 -25.64 1.62
C PRO A 71 -4.35 -24.79 1.86
N ASP A 72 -3.24 -25.09 1.19
CA ASP A 72 -1.93 -24.53 1.47
C ASP A 72 -1.86 -23.00 1.40
N PRO A 73 -2.43 -22.30 0.40
CA PRO A 73 -2.40 -20.83 0.37
C PRO A 73 -3.06 -20.17 1.57
N ILE A 74 -4.09 -20.81 2.14
CA ILE A 74 -4.80 -20.31 3.33
C ILE A 74 -4.04 -20.66 4.61
N LEU A 75 -3.59 -21.91 4.72
CA LEU A 75 -2.97 -22.42 5.95
C LEU A 75 -1.55 -21.89 6.16
N ASN A 76 -0.79 -21.74 5.07
CA ASN A 76 0.61 -21.33 5.11
C ASN A 76 0.82 -19.82 4.99
N LEU A 77 -0.25 -19.04 4.76
CA LEU A 77 -0.14 -17.58 4.74
C LEU A 77 0.38 -17.08 6.10
N THR A 78 1.45 -16.30 6.08
CA THR A 78 1.98 -15.63 7.26
C THR A 78 0.99 -14.58 7.76
N TRP A 79 0.62 -14.65 9.05
CA TRP A 79 -0.35 -13.75 9.67
C TRP A 79 0.14 -13.35 11.07
N ASN A 80 1.22 -12.54 11.09
CA ASN A 80 1.97 -12.19 12.30
C ASN A 80 1.62 -10.80 12.82
N HIS A 81 0.33 -10.46 12.82
CA HIS A 81 -0.14 -9.20 13.40
C HIS A 81 -0.22 -9.29 14.92
N LYS A 82 0.07 -8.19 15.62
CA LYS A 82 -0.02 -8.12 17.09
C LYS A 82 -1.39 -8.53 17.61
N ILE A 83 -2.44 -8.08 16.91
CA ILE A 83 -3.82 -8.48 17.16
C ILE A 83 -4.32 -9.16 15.88
N PRO A 84 -4.29 -10.50 15.80
CA PRO A 84 -4.63 -11.20 14.56
C PRO A 84 -6.05 -10.92 14.03
N SER A 85 -7.01 -10.66 14.91
CA SER A 85 -8.41 -10.34 14.55
C SER A 85 -8.65 -8.88 14.22
N ALA A 86 -7.67 -8.00 14.45
CA ALA A 86 -7.76 -6.57 14.17
C ALA A 86 -6.34 -6.02 13.91
N PRO A 87 -5.72 -6.35 12.75
CA PRO A 87 -4.42 -5.83 12.38
C PRO A 87 -4.40 -4.31 12.41
N ALA A 88 -3.35 -3.75 13.01
CA ALA A 88 -3.22 -2.30 13.06
C ALA A 88 -2.96 -1.71 11.67
N PRO A 89 -3.56 -0.56 11.33
CA PRO A 89 -3.34 0.10 10.03
C PRO A 89 -1.86 0.37 9.72
N GLU A 90 -1.05 0.64 10.74
CA GLU A 90 0.40 0.81 10.59
C GLU A 90 1.10 -0.48 10.16
N GLU A 91 0.68 -1.64 10.68
CA GLU A 91 1.24 -2.94 10.27
C GLU A 91 0.96 -3.20 8.81
N ILE A 92 -0.28 -2.94 8.37
CA ILE A 92 -0.69 -3.06 6.98
C ILE A 92 0.07 -2.07 6.09
N ALA A 93 0.19 -0.81 6.50
CA ALA A 93 0.90 0.21 5.74
C ALA A 93 2.38 -0.15 5.54
N ARG A 94 3.04 -0.72 6.56
CA ARG A 94 4.42 -1.21 6.46
C ARG A 94 4.55 -2.39 5.51
N GLU A 95 3.59 -3.29 5.50
CA GLU A 95 3.57 -4.43 4.57
C GLU A 95 3.42 -3.94 3.12
N PHE A 96 2.50 -3.02 2.87
CA PHE A 96 2.34 -2.41 1.54
C PHE A 96 3.57 -1.64 1.09
N SER A 97 4.22 -0.93 2.01
CA SER A 97 5.37 -0.07 1.70
C SER A 97 6.62 -0.83 1.29
N GLY A 98 6.73 -2.08 1.72
CA GLY A 98 7.85 -2.94 1.37
C GLY A 98 9.01 -2.93 2.35
N ARG A 99 9.69 -4.06 2.43
CA ARG A 99 10.79 -4.31 3.34
C ARG A 99 11.90 -5.14 2.70
N ALA A 100 13.10 -5.02 3.23
CA ALA A 100 14.21 -5.90 2.93
C ALA A 100 14.03 -7.25 3.65
N LEU A 101 14.15 -8.36 2.94
CA LEU A 101 14.16 -9.72 3.49
C LEU A 101 15.58 -10.21 3.81
N ALA A 102 16.57 -9.58 3.17
CA ALA A 102 18.01 -9.78 3.40
C ALA A 102 18.71 -8.43 3.33
N ASP A 103 19.96 -8.38 3.75
CA ASP A 103 20.76 -7.16 3.63
C ASP A 103 20.90 -6.72 2.17
N LEU A 104 20.55 -5.48 1.90
CA LEU A 104 20.71 -4.87 0.58
C LEU A 104 22.01 -4.09 0.52
N MET A 105 22.80 -4.37 -0.48
CA MET A 105 24.10 -3.76 -0.70
C MET A 105 23.99 -2.54 -1.62
N ASP A 106 24.88 -1.58 -1.43
CA ASP A 106 25.01 -0.45 -2.36
C ASP A 106 25.39 -0.96 -3.76
N PRO A 107 24.68 -0.58 -4.82
CA PRO A 107 25.00 -0.99 -6.19
C PRO A 107 26.43 -0.61 -6.62
N LYS A 108 27.01 0.46 -6.03
CA LYS A 108 28.34 0.97 -6.33
C LYS A 108 29.42 0.41 -5.40
N ASP A 109 29.05 0.00 -4.19
CA ASP A 109 29.94 -0.56 -3.19
C ASP A 109 29.31 -1.80 -2.53
N LYS A 110 29.65 -2.96 -3.05
CA LYS A 110 29.14 -4.26 -2.57
C LYS A 110 29.52 -4.62 -1.13
N LYS A 111 30.36 -3.82 -0.46
CA LYS A 111 30.70 -3.99 0.97
C LYS A 111 29.82 -3.14 1.89
N LYS A 112 29.09 -2.17 1.33
CA LYS A 112 28.25 -1.26 2.10
C LYS A 112 26.81 -1.73 2.11
N VAL A 113 26.28 -2.04 3.29
CA VAL A 113 24.86 -2.33 3.49
C VAL A 113 24.08 -1.00 3.47
N VAL A 114 23.10 -0.88 2.60
CA VAL A 114 22.20 0.28 2.50
C VAL A 114 20.88 0.07 3.19
N ARG A 115 20.46 -1.20 3.37
CA ARG A 115 19.31 -1.62 4.17
C ARG A 115 19.61 -2.98 4.81
N LYS A 116 19.31 -3.12 6.08
CA LYS A 116 19.38 -4.40 6.78
C LYS A 116 18.09 -5.21 6.57
N ALA A 117 18.21 -6.50 6.70
CA ALA A 117 17.05 -7.38 6.73
C ALA A 117 16.03 -6.92 7.77
N GLY A 118 14.76 -6.83 7.38
CA GLY A 118 13.65 -6.33 8.20
C GLY A 118 13.37 -4.84 8.09
N GLU A 119 14.31 -4.02 7.62
CA GLU A 119 14.09 -2.57 7.45
C GLU A 119 13.15 -2.25 6.28
N GLN A 120 12.41 -1.17 6.43
CA GLN A 120 11.50 -0.66 5.40
C GLN A 120 12.28 -0.05 4.23
N LEU A 121 11.76 -0.22 3.02
CA LEU A 121 12.34 0.37 1.81
C LEU A 121 12.01 1.87 1.71
N ASP A 122 12.91 2.64 1.11
CA ASP A 122 12.67 4.06 0.84
C ASP A 122 11.78 4.30 -0.40
N GLY A 123 11.61 3.28 -1.22
CA GLY A 123 10.81 3.38 -2.44
C GLY A 123 10.97 2.17 -3.36
N PHE A 124 10.17 2.15 -4.41
CA PHE A 124 10.14 1.03 -5.34
C PHE A 124 11.46 0.80 -6.10
N GLY A 125 12.34 1.79 -6.19
CA GLY A 125 13.66 1.63 -6.79
C GLY A 125 14.59 0.68 -6.03
N GLN A 126 14.25 0.31 -4.80
CA GLN A 126 14.96 -0.69 -4.01
C GLN A 126 14.33 -2.08 -4.10
N LEU A 127 13.18 -2.22 -4.76
CA LEU A 127 12.59 -3.53 -5.02
C LEU A 127 13.42 -4.30 -6.03
N ALA A 128 13.61 -5.59 -5.77
CA ALA A 128 14.33 -6.51 -6.63
C ALA A 128 13.55 -7.82 -6.76
N ASP A 129 13.75 -8.51 -7.87
CA ASP A 129 13.14 -9.80 -8.18
C ASP A 129 14.01 -11.01 -7.76
N ASP A 130 15.07 -10.74 -7.00
CA ASP A 130 16.02 -11.74 -6.50
C ASP A 130 15.63 -12.37 -5.14
N GLY A 131 14.42 -12.07 -4.65
CA GLY A 131 13.89 -12.59 -3.39
C GLY A 131 14.39 -11.85 -2.14
N LYS A 132 15.18 -10.80 -2.26
CA LYS A 132 15.70 -10.03 -1.11
C LYS A 132 14.76 -8.93 -0.63
N THR A 133 13.69 -8.67 -1.36
CA THR A 133 12.71 -7.64 -1.01
C THR A 133 11.29 -8.17 -1.19
N ALA A 134 10.36 -7.62 -0.41
CA ALA A 134 8.94 -7.88 -0.54
C ALA A 134 8.12 -6.62 -0.30
N CYS A 135 6.98 -6.51 -0.97
CA CYS A 135 5.99 -5.45 -0.72
C CYS A 135 4.58 -5.97 -1.02
N GLY A 136 3.57 -5.41 -0.38
CA GLY A 136 2.18 -5.71 -0.70
C GLY A 136 1.76 -5.13 -2.04
N CYS A 137 2.22 -3.90 -2.35
CA CYS A 137 1.96 -3.27 -3.64
C CYS A 137 3.10 -2.28 -3.97
N TRP A 138 3.81 -2.55 -5.05
CA TRP A 138 5.03 -1.84 -5.42
C TRP A 138 4.86 -0.32 -5.63
N ILE A 139 3.71 0.14 -6.12
CA ILE A 139 3.45 1.57 -6.32
C ILE A 139 3.37 2.39 -5.03
N PHE A 140 3.18 1.73 -3.89
CA PHE A 140 3.13 2.35 -2.57
C PHE A 140 4.45 2.22 -1.80
N SER A 141 5.46 1.59 -2.41
CA SER A 141 6.77 1.43 -1.75
C SER A 141 7.38 2.77 -1.39
N GLY A 142 7.82 2.88 -0.13
CA GLY A 142 8.35 4.12 0.44
C GLY A 142 7.32 5.01 1.12
N ALA A 143 6.02 4.69 1.07
CA ALA A 143 4.99 5.43 1.80
C ALA A 143 5.19 5.38 3.33
N TRP A 144 5.74 4.28 3.81
CA TRP A 144 6.29 4.14 5.15
C TRP A 144 7.75 3.68 5.05
N SER A 145 8.68 4.43 5.59
CA SER A 145 10.11 4.12 5.55
C SER A 145 10.69 4.14 6.96
N GLU A 146 12.01 3.94 7.10
CA GLU A 146 12.71 4.15 8.36
C GLU A 146 12.64 5.60 8.87
N LYS A 147 12.23 6.53 8.01
CA LYS A 147 11.93 7.92 8.38
C LYS A 147 10.54 8.10 8.97
N GLY A 148 9.77 7.02 9.09
CA GLY A 148 8.41 7.00 9.61
C GLY A 148 7.33 7.04 8.53
N ASN A 149 6.11 7.40 8.95
CA ASN A 149 4.93 7.48 8.11
C ASN A 149 4.96 8.75 7.24
N LEU A 150 5.34 8.60 5.98
CA LEU A 150 5.41 9.74 5.06
C LEU A 150 4.02 10.25 4.65
N MET A 151 2.99 9.40 4.74
CA MET A 151 1.60 9.77 4.45
C MET A 151 1.03 10.77 5.48
N ALA A 152 1.58 10.78 6.70
CA ALA A 152 1.21 11.70 7.77
C ALA A 152 1.87 13.08 7.66
N ARG A 153 2.81 13.26 6.73
CA ARG A 153 3.51 14.53 6.55
C ARG A 153 2.58 15.64 6.07
N ARG A 154 2.93 16.85 6.46
CA ARG A 154 2.21 18.09 6.09
C ARG A 154 3.19 19.19 5.66
N ASP A 155 4.42 18.81 5.31
CA ASP A 155 5.43 19.73 4.82
C ASP A 155 5.15 20.08 3.35
N ASN A 156 4.79 21.34 3.11
CA ASN A 156 4.51 21.90 1.80
C ASN A 156 5.74 22.59 1.19
N SER A 157 6.91 22.48 1.79
CA SER A 157 8.12 23.04 1.23
C SER A 157 8.41 22.41 -0.14
N ASP A 158 8.66 23.26 -1.12
CA ASP A 158 8.96 22.82 -2.48
C ASP A 158 10.08 23.68 -3.06
N PRO A 159 11.34 23.26 -2.88
CA PRO A 159 12.49 23.98 -3.42
C PRO A 159 12.52 24.01 -4.96
N SER A 160 11.75 23.15 -5.64
CA SER A 160 11.66 23.16 -7.10
C SER A 160 10.78 24.29 -7.66
N GLY A 161 9.89 24.85 -6.86
CA GLY A 161 8.89 25.84 -7.28
C GLY A 161 7.80 25.30 -8.24
N LEU A 162 7.75 23.98 -8.44
CA LEU A 162 6.86 23.33 -9.40
C LEU A 162 5.59 22.72 -8.76
N GLY A 163 5.40 22.90 -7.47
CA GLY A 163 4.30 22.31 -6.74
C GLY A 163 4.45 20.82 -6.44
N ASN A 164 5.68 20.30 -6.48
CA ASN A 164 5.98 18.89 -6.33
C ASN A 164 6.07 18.40 -4.89
N THR A 165 5.73 19.13 -3.90
CA THR A 165 5.70 18.72 -2.48
C THR A 165 6.48 17.41 -2.18
N LEU A 166 7.80 17.42 -2.40
CA LEU A 166 8.68 16.23 -2.39
C LEU A 166 8.70 15.46 -1.07
N ASN A 167 8.26 16.11 0.00
CA ASN A 167 8.17 15.53 1.34
C ASN A 167 6.85 14.80 1.61
N TRP A 168 5.95 14.73 0.66
CA TRP A 168 4.72 13.95 0.77
C TRP A 168 4.89 12.57 0.17
N ALA A 169 4.05 11.63 0.59
CA ALA A 169 4.00 10.31 -0.02
C ALA A 169 3.14 10.32 -1.28
N TYR A 170 3.65 9.69 -2.33
CA TYR A 170 2.95 9.52 -3.60
C TYR A 170 2.92 8.05 -4.01
N ALA A 171 1.78 7.62 -4.54
CA ALA A 171 1.73 6.45 -5.39
C ALA A 171 2.38 6.84 -6.72
N TRP A 172 3.53 6.31 -7.03
CA TRP A 172 4.49 6.76 -8.03
C TRP A 172 5.28 8.01 -7.60
N PRO A 173 6.59 7.88 -7.42
CA PRO A 173 7.44 9.00 -7.02
C PRO A 173 7.30 10.19 -7.94
N ALA A 174 7.27 11.37 -7.34
CA ALA A 174 7.14 12.65 -8.03
C ALA A 174 5.95 12.73 -8.98
N ASN A 175 4.92 11.94 -8.76
CA ASN A 175 3.68 11.96 -9.54
C ASN A 175 3.86 11.80 -11.07
N ARG A 176 4.93 11.14 -11.49
CA ARG A 176 5.35 11.04 -12.91
C ARG A 176 4.26 10.54 -13.85
N ARG A 177 3.36 9.67 -13.37
CA ARG A 177 2.28 9.09 -14.18
C ARG A 177 1.25 10.09 -14.67
N VAL A 178 1.09 11.23 -14.02
CA VAL A 178 0.17 12.27 -14.49
C VAL A 178 0.65 12.86 -15.81
N LEU A 179 1.96 13.00 -15.97
CA LEU A 179 2.59 13.62 -17.12
C LEU A 179 2.98 12.63 -18.22
N TYR A 180 2.92 11.33 -17.92
CA TYR A 180 3.38 10.26 -18.78
C TYR A 180 2.23 9.37 -19.22
N ASN A 181 2.03 9.22 -20.52
CA ASN A 181 1.08 8.26 -21.08
C ASN A 181 1.54 7.75 -22.46
N ARG A 182 0.98 6.60 -22.88
CA ARG A 182 1.33 5.96 -24.13
C ARG A 182 0.90 6.73 -25.37
N ALA A 183 -0.04 7.64 -25.24
CA ALA A 183 -0.45 8.48 -26.37
C ALA A 183 0.62 9.50 -26.76
N SER A 184 1.46 9.94 -25.79
CA SER A 184 2.47 10.96 -26.01
C SER A 184 3.89 10.43 -26.10
N CYS A 185 4.18 9.25 -25.54
CA CYS A 185 5.53 8.72 -25.48
C CYS A 185 5.61 7.19 -25.46
N ASP A 186 6.79 6.67 -25.78
CA ASP A 186 7.12 5.27 -25.71
C ASP A 186 7.25 4.75 -24.26
N PRO A 187 7.45 3.45 -24.03
CA PRO A 187 7.63 2.90 -22.68
C PRO A 187 8.81 3.47 -21.90
N SER A 188 9.82 4.02 -22.58
CA SER A 188 10.98 4.64 -21.93
C SER A 188 10.76 6.10 -21.53
N GLY A 189 9.63 6.69 -21.93
CA GLY A 189 9.30 8.09 -21.69
C GLY A 189 9.79 9.03 -22.80
N LYS A 190 10.31 8.50 -23.91
CA LYS A 190 10.67 9.34 -25.06
C LYS A 190 9.42 9.69 -25.85
N PRO A 191 9.23 10.95 -26.25
CA PRO A 191 8.11 11.33 -27.10
C PRO A 191 8.18 10.58 -28.44
N TRP A 192 7.01 10.14 -28.93
CA TRP A 192 6.91 9.49 -30.24
C TRP A 192 7.36 10.43 -31.39
N ASP A 193 7.06 11.71 -31.24
CA ASP A 193 7.47 12.75 -32.16
C ASP A 193 8.11 13.91 -31.38
N PRO A 194 9.41 14.14 -31.50
CA PRO A 194 10.09 15.23 -30.82
C PRO A 194 9.53 16.62 -31.11
N LYS A 195 8.90 16.81 -32.29
CA LYS A 195 8.26 18.06 -32.66
C LYS A 195 6.92 18.30 -31.96
N ARG A 196 6.34 17.24 -31.39
CA ARG A 196 5.07 17.30 -30.63
C ARG A 196 5.27 17.12 -29.15
N MET A 197 6.50 17.26 -28.66
CA MET A 197 6.79 17.19 -27.26
C MET A 197 6.14 18.37 -26.53
N VAL A 198 5.10 18.09 -25.72
CA VAL A 198 4.40 19.10 -24.93
C VAL A 198 5.09 19.33 -23.59
N LEU A 199 5.76 18.30 -23.07
CA LEU A 199 6.43 18.32 -21.78
C LEU A 199 7.87 17.77 -21.95
N LYS A 200 8.84 18.51 -21.40
CA LYS A 200 10.22 18.05 -21.30
C LYS A 200 10.53 17.79 -19.84
N TRP A 201 11.03 16.61 -19.55
CA TRP A 201 11.54 16.28 -18.24
C TRP A 201 12.94 16.86 -18.08
N THR A 202 13.17 17.62 -17.04
CA THR A 202 14.48 18.21 -16.70
C THR A 202 14.98 17.63 -15.40
#